data_d9ef6097ab959088367bc28616d34840
#
_entry.id   d9ef6097ab959088367bc28616d34840
#
_cell.length_a   1.000
_cell.length_b   1.000
_cell.length_c   1.000
_cell.angle_alpha   90.00
_cell.angle_beta   90.00
_cell.angle_gamma   90.00
#
_symmetry.space_group_name_H-M   'P 1'
#
loop_
_entity.id
_entity.type
_entity.pdbx_description
1 polymer ?
#
loop_
_entity_poly.entity_id
_entity_poly.type
_entity_poly.pdbx_seq_one_letter_code
_entity_poly.pdbx_strand_id
1 'polypeptide(L)'
;MRADPYTVKPLSVGCYNKCEQCDSCKNFVSGQAKIKVFATGRIFSLRKVMNCQTPYIVYCAECLKCGEQGVGSTVKWKPRLGNYKSHIKHKRKTCRIAKHFIEQCRDDNNPCGHIRFHILDCLDNVEGLSDEEIDALLLEKEKFWIRNFVAVHKGMNSHHDLNRKKRTEQEKFD
;
A
#
# COMPACT_ATOMS: atom_id res chain seq x y z
N MET A 1 -27.30 11.60 -36.78
CA MET A 1 -27.41 10.70 -35.61
C MET A 1 -26.89 11.43 -34.40
N ARG A 2 -27.74 11.80 -33.45
CA ARG A 2 -27.32 12.47 -32.19
C ARG A 2 -26.93 11.38 -31.21
N ALA A 3 -25.74 11.45 -30.64
CA ALA A 3 -25.30 10.55 -29.60
C ALA A 3 -26.21 10.70 -28.37
N ASP A 4 -26.65 9.57 -27.82
CA ASP A 4 -27.47 9.49 -26.62
C ASP A 4 -26.69 10.04 -25.43
N PRO A 5 -27.16 11.11 -24.72
CA PRO A 5 -26.45 11.72 -23.61
C PRO A 5 -26.51 10.87 -22.33
N TYR A 6 -27.15 9.70 -22.34
CA TYR A 6 -27.31 8.81 -21.17
C TYR A 6 -26.48 7.53 -21.21
N THR A 7 -25.45 7.44 -22.05
CA THR A 7 -24.46 6.37 -21.89
C THR A 7 -23.68 6.61 -20.63
N VAL A 8 -24.22 6.19 -19.50
CA VAL A 8 -23.51 6.05 -18.23
C VAL A 8 -22.37 5.08 -18.49
N LYS A 9 -21.13 5.60 -18.61
CA LYS A 9 -19.96 4.73 -18.57
C LYS A 9 -20.08 3.90 -17.30
N PRO A 10 -19.95 2.56 -17.36
CA PRO A 10 -20.00 1.75 -16.17
C PRO A 10 -18.97 2.30 -15.20
N LEU A 11 -19.38 2.61 -13.97
CA LEU A 11 -18.52 3.04 -12.88
C LEU A 11 -17.30 2.13 -12.89
N SER A 12 -16.14 2.68 -13.19
CA SER A 12 -14.90 1.93 -13.24
C SER A 12 -14.72 1.30 -11.87
N VAL A 13 -14.77 -0.04 -11.82
CA VAL A 13 -14.40 -0.79 -10.62
C VAL A 13 -13.05 -0.23 -10.16
N GLY A 14 -12.92 0.08 -8.89
CA GLY A 14 -11.74 0.76 -8.36
C GLY A 14 -10.45 0.09 -8.82
N CYS A 15 -9.53 0.88 -9.30
CA CYS A 15 -8.23 0.41 -9.75
C CYS A 15 -7.17 1.48 -9.53
N TYR A 16 -5.91 1.06 -9.50
CA TYR A 16 -4.79 1.97 -9.53
C TYR A 16 -4.46 2.36 -10.97
N ASN A 17 -4.41 3.66 -11.23
CA ASN A 17 -4.00 4.21 -12.52
C ASN A 17 -2.60 4.84 -12.39
N LYS A 18 -1.69 4.44 -13.29
CA LYS A 18 -0.36 5.07 -13.35
C LYS A 18 -0.50 6.53 -13.79
N CYS A 19 0.27 7.41 -13.18
CA CYS A 19 0.30 8.83 -13.58
C CYS A 19 1.17 9.08 -14.81
N GLU A 20 1.86 8.05 -15.32
CA GLU A 20 2.79 8.04 -16.48
C GLU A 20 4.00 8.99 -16.37
N GLN A 21 4.06 9.82 -15.33
CA GLN A 21 5.06 10.89 -15.16
C GLN A 21 6.11 10.63 -14.09
N CYS A 22 6.03 9.51 -13.35
CA CYS A 22 6.96 9.27 -12.25
C CYS A 22 7.49 7.84 -12.16
N ASP A 23 8.73 7.70 -11.73
CA ASP A 23 9.38 6.40 -11.49
C ASP A 23 8.71 5.57 -10.39
N SER A 24 7.99 6.22 -9.49
CA SER A 24 7.26 5.54 -8.40
C SER A 24 6.18 4.60 -8.94
N CYS A 25 5.59 4.92 -10.10
CA CYS A 25 4.57 4.09 -10.73
C CYS A 25 5.08 2.74 -11.24
N LYS A 26 6.38 2.58 -11.44
CA LYS A 26 6.98 1.31 -11.91
C LYS A 26 6.76 0.16 -10.92
N ASN A 27 6.68 0.46 -9.65
CA ASN A 27 6.51 -0.54 -8.59
C ASN A 27 5.03 -0.85 -8.28
N PHE A 28 4.07 -0.16 -8.91
CA PHE A 28 2.65 -0.41 -8.71
C PHE A 28 2.04 -1.31 -9.78
N VAL A 29 1.11 -2.13 -9.33
CA VAL A 29 0.20 -2.87 -10.22
C VAL A 29 -0.91 -1.93 -10.66
N SER A 30 -1.01 -1.67 -11.96
CA SER A 30 -2.07 -0.83 -12.55
C SER A 30 -3.16 -1.66 -13.18
N GLY A 31 -4.37 -1.09 -13.27
CA GLY A 31 -5.53 -1.71 -13.90
C GLY A 31 -6.12 -2.90 -13.13
N GLN A 32 -5.63 -3.18 -11.93
CA GLN A 32 -6.09 -4.31 -11.13
C GLN A 32 -7.23 -3.88 -10.21
N ALA A 33 -8.43 -4.37 -10.49
CA ALA A 33 -9.62 -4.14 -9.67
C ALA A 33 -9.77 -5.10 -8.49
N LYS A 34 -8.91 -6.13 -8.41
CA LYS A 34 -8.97 -7.16 -7.38
C LYS A 34 -7.58 -7.49 -6.88
N ILE A 35 -7.46 -7.79 -5.59
CA ILE A 35 -6.23 -8.28 -4.98
C ILE A 35 -6.47 -9.63 -4.33
N LYS A 36 -5.56 -10.58 -4.56
CA LYS A 36 -5.56 -11.88 -3.91
C LYS A 36 -4.67 -11.85 -2.68
N VAL A 37 -5.21 -12.28 -1.56
CA VAL A 37 -4.44 -12.49 -0.33
C VAL A 37 -3.67 -13.80 -0.44
N PHE A 38 -2.36 -13.72 -0.42
CA PHE A 38 -1.49 -14.89 -0.56
C PHE A 38 -1.74 -15.94 0.54
N ALA A 39 -1.83 -15.48 1.78
CA ALA A 39 -1.98 -16.36 2.95
C ALA A 39 -3.27 -17.19 2.97
N THR A 40 -4.36 -16.70 2.39
CA THR A 40 -5.70 -17.29 2.50
C THR A 40 -6.34 -17.63 1.16
N GLY A 41 -5.78 -17.12 0.07
CA GLY A 41 -6.39 -17.21 -1.26
C GLY A 41 -7.63 -16.32 -1.47
N ARG A 42 -8.09 -15.59 -0.44
CA ARG A 42 -9.25 -14.68 -0.55
C ARG A 42 -8.96 -13.58 -1.56
N ILE A 43 -10.03 -13.16 -2.24
CA ILE A 43 -9.96 -12.07 -3.23
C ILE A 43 -10.79 -10.90 -2.72
N PHE A 44 -10.19 -9.71 -2.69
CA PHE A 44 -10.86 -8.46 -2.38
C PHE A 44 -11.00 -7.61 -3.65
N SER A 45 -12.18 -7.03 -3.84
CA SER A 45 -12.40 -6.03 -4.88
C SER A 45 -12.00 -4.65 -4.37
N LEU A 46 -11.17 -3.95 -5.14
CA LEU A 46 -10.80 -2.57 -4.87
C LEU A 46 -11.94 -1.67 -5.35
N ARG A 47 -12.37 -0.74 -4.53
CA ARG A 47 -13.59 0.07 -4.79
C ARG A 47 -13.29 1.49 -5.25
N LYS A 48 -12.05 1.94 -5.12
CA LYS A 48 -11.66 3.33 -5.41
C LYS A 48 -10.69 3.38 -6.57
N VAL A 49 -10.81 4.42 -7.38
CA VAL A 49 -9.80 4.75 -8.39
C VAL A 49 -8.75 5.60 -7.72
N MET A 50 -7.51 5.13 -7.72
CA MET A 50 -6.38 5.78 -7.03
C MET A 50 -5.16 5.85 -7.94
N ASN A 51 -4.22 6.73 -7.60
CA ASN A 51 -2.93 6.85 -8.29
C ASN A 51 -1.81 7.19 -7.29
N CYS A 52 -0.58 7.38 -7.77
CA CYS A 52 0.58 7.69 -6.92
C CYS A 52 0.54 9.09 -6.27
N GLN A 53 -0.43 9.93 -6.61
CA GLN A 53 -0.65 11.25 -6.00
C GLN A 53 -1.78 11.22 -4.97
N THR A 54 -2.58 10.14 -4.94
CA THR A 54 -3.64 9.96 -3.94
C THR A 54 -3.03 10.00 -2.55
N PRO A 55 -3.45 10.92 -1.68
CA PRO A 55 -2.94 10.99 -0.30
C PRO A 55 -3.66 9.98 0.60
N TYR A 56 -3.13 9.83 1.81
CA TYR A 56 -3.76 9.05 2.90
C TYR A 56 -4.13 7.63 2.47
N ILE A 57 -3.18 6.93 1.85
CA ILE A 57 -3.42 5.59 1.30
C ILE A 57 -3.03 4.47 2.27
N VAL A 58 -3.75 3.36 2.16
CA VAL A 58 -3.35 2.05 2.67
C VAL A 58 -2.92 1.19 1.49
N TYR A 59 -1.80 0.52 1.60
CA TYR A 59 -1.20 -0.27 0.52
C TYR A 59 -0.74 -1.64 1.02
N CYS A 60 -0.63 -2.58 0.09
CA CYS A 60 0.02 -3.86 0.28
C CYS A 60 1.36 -3.85 -0.45
N ALA A 61 2.42 -4.23 0.26
CA ALA A 61 3.70 -4.60 -0.33
C ALA A 61 3.72 -6.11 -0.52
N GLU A 62 3.99 -6.57 -1.72
CA GLU A 62 4.08 -7.98 -2.10
C GLU A 62 5.51 -8.32 -2.51
N CYS A 63 6.04 -9.41 -2.00
CA CYS A 63 7.32 -9.96 -2.43
C CYS A 63 7.11 -10.90 -3.61
N LEU A 64 7.66 -10.56 -4.77
CA LEU A 64 7.56 -11.39 -5.98
C LEU A 64 8.33 -12.72 -5.88
N LYS A 65 9.26 -12.82 -4.92
CA LYS A 65 10.10 -14.01 -4.72
C LYS A 65 9.37 -15.10 -3.90
N CYS A 66 8.66 -14.70 -2.84
CA CYS A 66 8.01 -15.66 -1.94
C CYS A 66 6.48 -15.47 -1.83
N GLY A 67 5.92 -14.42 -2.40
CA GLY A 67 4.50 -14.10 -2.33
C GLY A 67 4.04 -13.48 -1.02
N GLU A 68 4.90 -13.37 -0.01
CA GLU A 68 4.50 -12.75 1.27
C GLU A 68 4.06 -11.31 1.08
N GLN A 69 3.06 -10.92 1.85
CA GLN A 69 2.41 -9.63 1.77
C GLN A 69 2.48 -8.90 3.11
N GLY A 70 2.72 -7.59 3.06
CA GLY A 70 2.69 -6.70 4.22
C GLY A 70 1.84 -5.48 3.92
N VAL A 71 1.07 -5.04 4.92
CA VAL A 71 0.21 -3.86 4.81
C VAL A 71 0.85 -2.69 5.52
N GLY A 72 0.74 -1.51 4.94
CA GLY A 72 1.17 -0.24 5.52
C GLY A 72 0.28 0.90 5.08
N SER A 73 0.45 2.04 5.71
CA SER A 73 -0.23 3.27 5.35
C SER A 73 0.74 4.44 5.23
N THR A 74 0.35 5.44 4.47
CA THR A 74 1.14 6.67 4.33
C THR A 74 0.27 7.85 3.93
N VAL A 75 0.68 9.04 4.35
CA VAL A 75 0.09 10.30 3.91
C VAL A 75 0.47 10.60 2.46
N LYS A 76 1.75 10.35 2.11
CA LYS A 76 2.29 10.59 0.76
C LYS A 76 3.09 9.40 0.29
N TRP A 77 2.82 8.95 -0.95
CA TRP A 77 3.47 7.77 -1.48
C TRP A 77 4.95 7.95 -1.85
N LYS A 78 5.29 9.05 -2.54
CA LYS A 78 6.67 9.22 -3.05
C LYS A 78 7.74 9.17 -1.97
N PRO A 79 7.62 9.93 -0.84
CA PRO A 79 8.55 9.82 0.27
C PRO A 79 8.60 8.40 0.84
N ARG A 80 7.45 7.75 1.04
CA ARG A 80 7.38 6.39 1.58
C ARG A 80 8.16 5.38 0.72
N LEU A 81 7.99 5.42 -0.60
CA LEU A 81 8.75 4.56 -1.51
C LEU A 81 10.25 4.87 -1.46
N GLY A 82 10.62 6.15 -1.39
CA GLY A 82 12.01 6.58 -1.23
C GLY A 82 12.64 5.99 0.03
N ASN A 83 11.90 6.00 1.14
CA ASN A 83 12.35 5.42 2.40
C ASN A 83 12.53 3.90 2.32
N TYR A 84 11.61 3.16 1.71
CA TYR A 84 11.81 1.73 1.49
C TYR A 84 13.07 1.43 0.69
N LYS A 85 13.25 2.11 -0.45
CA LYS A 85 14.44 1.96 -1.29
C LYS A 85 15.73 2.27 -0.51
N SER A 86 15.73 3.36 0.27
CA SER A 86 16.85 3.75 1.11
C SER A 86 17.15 2.73 2.21
N HIS A 87 16.11 2.29 2.95
CA HIS A 87 16.27 1.31 4.02
C HIS A 87 16.81 -0.03 3.51
N ILE A 88 16.28 -0.52 2.40
CA ILE A 88 16.74 -1.78 1.80
C ILE A 88 18.17 -1.63 1.29
N LYS A 89 18.49 -0.55 0.56
CA LYS A 89 19.83 -0.28 0.04
C LYS A 89 20.88 -0.21 1.16
N HIS A 90 20.54 0.47 2.26
CA HIS A 90 21.46 0.65 3.40
C HIS A 90 21.29 -0.41 4.50
N LYS A 91 20.55 -1.49 4.22
CA LYS A 91 20.30 -2.62 5.13
C LYS A 91 19.73 -2.20 6.50
N ARG A 92 18.93 -1.13 6.53
CA ARG A 92 18.28 -0.61 7.74
C ARG A 92 16.98 -1.35 8.00
N LYS A 93 16.93 -2.19 9.03
CA LYS A 93 15.75 -3.00 9.40
C LYS A 93 14.73 -2.21 10.25
N THR A 94 14.43 -0.99 9.86
CA THR A 94 13.57 -0.06 10.63
C THR A 94 12.10 -0.43 10.61
N CYS A 95 11.63 -1.13 9.59
CA CYS A 95 10.27 -1.64 9.51
C CYS A 95 10.25 -3.08 8.99
N ARG A 96 9.16 -3.79 9.28
CA ARG A 96 9.02 -5.21 8.94
C ARG A 96 9.10 -5.48 7.45
N ILE A 97 8.48 -4.62 6.64
CA ILE A 97 8.54 -4.74 5.17
C ILE A 97 9.98 -4.63 4.69
N ALA A 98 10.70 -3.57 5.07
CA ALA A 98 12.11 -3.43 4.68
C ALA A 98 12.98 -4.59 5.19
N LYS A 99 12.77 -5.04 6.44
CA LYS A 99 13.46 -6.20 7.01
C LYS A 99 13.27 -7.45 6.15
N HIS A 100 12.03 -7.74 5.73
CA HIS A 100 11.73 -8.88 4.88
C HIS A 100 12.57 -8.87 3.59
N PHE A 101 12.59 -7.76 2.85
CA PHE A 101 13.36 -7.67 1.59
C PHE A 101 14.87 -7.74 1.80
N ILE A 102 15.39 -7.21 2.92
CA ILE A 102 16.80 -7.33 3.29
C ILE A 102 17.19 -8.79 3.56
N GLU A 103 16.32 -9.55 4.21
CA GLU A 103 16.60 -10.92 4.63
C GLU A 103 16.29 -11.96 3.54
N GLN A 104 15.17 -11.82 2.86
CA GLN A 104 14.71 -12.80 1.84
C GLN A 104 15.31 -12.58 0.45
N CYS A 105 15.74 -11.34 0.15
CA CYS A 105 16.31 -10.98 -1.14
C CYS A 105 17.79 -10.54 -1.05
N ARG A 106 18.48 -10.92 0.03
CA ARG A 106 19.86 -10.46 0.32
C ARG A 106 20.89 -10.80 -0.74
N ASP A 107 20.67 -11.91 -1.43
CA ASP A 107 21.60 -12.43 -2.46
C ASP A 107 21.32 -11.84 -3.84
N ASP A 108 20.32 -10.97 -3.97
CA ASP A 108 19.97 -10.31 -5.22
C ASP A 108 20.68 -8.96 -5.34
N ASN A 109 21.20 -8.67 -6.52
CA ASN A 109 21.81 -7.36 -6.82
C ASN A 109 20.81 -6.21 -6.77
N ASN A 110 19.50 -6.50 -6.90
CA ASN A 110 18.43 -5.52 -6.84
C ASN A 110 17.24 -6.02 -5.99
N PRO A 111 17.37 -6.06 -4.66
CA PRO A 111 16.28 -6.51 -3.78
C PRO A 111 14.99 -5.70 -3.96
N CYS A 112 15.11 -4.41 -4.30
CA CYS A 112 13.95 -3.54 -4.56
C CYS A 112 13.18 -3.93 -5.83
N GLY A 113 13.78 -4.67 -6.75
CA GLY A 113 13.12 -5.17 -7.96
C GLY A 113 12.04 -6.23 -7.67
N HIS A 114 12.11 -6.88 -6.51
CA HIS A 114 11.15 -7.88 -6.09
C HIS A 114 9.94 -7.30 -5.34
N ILE A 115 9.89 -5.98 -5.15
CA ILE A 115 8.76 -5.34 -4.48
C ILE A 115 7.71 -4.93 -5.50
N ARG A 116 6.46 -5.34 -5.23
CA ARG A 116 5.28 -4.85 -5.92
C ARG A 116 4.32 -4.24 -4.91
N PHE A 117 3.67 -3.15 -5.31
CA PHE A 117 2.71 -2.47 -4.46
C PHE A 117 1.32 -2.47 -5.07
N HIS A 118 0.32 -2.64 -4.20
CA HIS A 118 -1.10 -2.51 -4.53
C HIS A 118 -1.69 -1.47 -3.59
N ILE A 119 -2.37 -0.45 -4.11
CA ILE A 119 -3.13 0.46 -3.25
C ILE A 119 -4.46 -0.22 -2.91
N LEU A 120 -4.75 -0.35 -1.63
CA LEU A 120 -5.92 -1.06 -1.11
C LEU A 120 -7.10 -0.11 -0.88
N ASP A 121 -6.80 1.06 -0.30
CA ASP A 121 -7.79 2.04 0.14
C ASP A 121 -7.15 3.42 0.33
N CYS A 122 -7.97 4.44 0.50
CA CYS A 122 -7.56 5.78 0.93
C CYS A 122 -8.60 6.37 1.86
N LEU A 123 -8.24 7.43 2.60
CA LEU A 123 -9.24 8.22 3.31
C LEU A 123 -9.97 9.14 2.33
N ASP A 124 -11.28 9.29 2.56
CA ASP A 124 -12.12 10.28 1.91
C ASP A 124 -12.54 11.32 2.97
N ASN A 125 -12.96 12.49 2.52
CA ASN A 125 -13.57 13.52 3.38
C ASN A 125 -12.72 13.89 4.59
N VAL A 126 -11.43 14.19 4.36
CA VAL A 126 -10.49 14.60 5.42
C VAL A 126 -10.52 16.11 5.70
N GLU A 127 -11.33 16.87 4.97
CA GLU A 127 -11.48 18.32 5.15
C GLU A 127 -11.99 18.63 6.56
N GLY A 128 -11.31 19.55 7.25
CA GLY A 128 -11.66 19.98 8.60
C GLY A 128 -11.20 19.04 9.73
N LEU A 129 -10.54 17.92 9.40
CA LEU A 129 -9.95 17.03 10.41
C LEU A 129 -8.55 17.52 10.81
N SER A 130 -8.20 17.35 12.07
CA SER A 130 -6.83 17.54 12.55
C SER A 130 -5.91 16.41 12.06
N ASP A 131 -4.60 16.65 12.09
CA ASP A 131 -3.60 15.64 11.73
C ASP A 131 -3.71 14.38 12.61
N GLU A 132 -4.05 14.56 13.89
CA GLU A 132 -4.25 13.46 14.84
C GLU A 132 -5.47 12.60 14.46
N GLU A 133 -6.56 13.23 14.04
CA GLU A 133 -7.77 12.52 13.58
C GLU A 133 -7.50 11.77 12.29
N ILE A 134 -6.80 12.38 11.35
CA ILE A 134 -6.39 11.74 10.08
C ILE A 134 -5.50 10.53 10.38
N ASP A 135 -4.51 10.68 11.26
CA ASP A 135 -3.61 9.59 11.65
C ASP A 135 -4.35 8.43 12.31
N ALA A 136 -5.33 8.74 13.17
CA ALA A 136 -6.16 7.71 13.81
C ALA A 136 -6.99 6.94 12.80
N LEU A 137 -7.66 7.63 11.89
CA LEU A 137 -8.47 7.01 10.83
C LEU A 137 -7.63 6.17 9.88
N LEU A 138 -6.46 6.66 9.50
CA LEU A 138 -5.54 5.94 8.62
C LEU A 138 -5.00 4.68 9.29
N LEU A 139 -4.69 4.76 10.58
CA LEU A 139 -4.26 3.62 11.37
C LEU A 139 -5.35 2.55 11.50
N GLU A 140 -6.60 2.93 11.73
CA GLU A 140 -7.71 1.97 11.81
C GLU A 140 -7.95 1.26 10.46
N LYS A 141 -7.87 1.97 9.33
CA LYS A 141 -7.92 1.34 8.01
C LYS A 141 -6.76 0.38 7.78
N GLU A 142 -5.55 0.75 8.18
CA GLU A 142 -4.38 -0.13 8.09
C GLU A 142 -4.58 -1.41 8.89
N LYS A 143 -5.03 -1.32 10.15
CA LYS A 143 -5.32 -2.49 11.01
C LYS A 143 -6.41 -3.37 10.43
N PHE A 144 -7.46 -2.77 9.82
CA PHE A 144 -8.50 -3.53 9.12
C PHE A 144 -7.88 -4.40 8.02
N TRP A 145 -7.02 -3.84 7.20
CA TRP A 145 -6.38 -4.57 6.11
C TRP A 145 -5.34 -5.59 6.60
N ILE A 146 -4.56 -5.29 7.66
CA ILE A 146 -3.64 -6.25 8.28
C ILE A 146 -4.39 -7.51 8.74
N ARG A 147 -5.54 -7.35 9.40
CA ARG A 147 -6.39 -8.48 9.84
C ARG A 147 -6.92 -9.29 8.66
N ASN A 148 -7.43 -8.61 7.63
CA ASN A 148 -7.99 -9.28 6.45
C ASN A 148 -6.93 -10.00 5.61
N PHE A 149 -5.71 -9.53 5.60
CA PHE A 149 -4.59 -10.18 4.92
C PHE A 149 -3.94 -11.29 5.75
N VAL A 150 -4.31 -11.41 7.04
CA VAL A 150 -3.64 -12.33 7.99
C VAL A 150 -2.13 -12.10 8.00
N ALA A 151 -1.75 -10.84 7.76
CA ALA A 151 -0.36 -10.45 7.50
C ALA A 151 0.57 -10.62 8.70
N VAL A 152 0.00 -10.71 9.92
CA VAL A 152 0.74 -10.94 11.17
C VAL A 152 1.25 -12.38 11.28
N HIS A 153 0.46 -13.36 10.81
CA HIS A 153 0.78 -14.77 10.96
C HIS A 153 1.52 -15.38 9.77
N LYS A 154 1.21 -14.88 8.58
CA LYS A 154 1.72 -15.44 7.31
C LYS A 154 2.19 -14.32 6.35
N GLY A 155 2.71 -13.23 6.89
CA GLY A 155 3.14 -12.08 6.11
C GLY A 155 4.14 -11.21 6.88
N MET A 156 4.34 -9.98 6.38
CA MET A 156 5.40 -9.08 6.85
C MET A 156 5.01 -8.22 8.06
N ASN A 157 3.76 -8.24 8.52
CA ASN A 157 3.33 -7.46 9.68
C ASN A 157 3.57 -8.20 11.01
N SER A 158 3.43 -7.50 12.13
CA SER A 158 3.58 -8.03 13.47
C SER A 158 2.37 -7.74 14.35
N HIS A 159 2.28 -8.42 15.49
CA HIS A 159 1.27 -8.09 16.50
C HIS A 159 1.39 -6.65 17.02
N HIS A 160 2.60 -6.08 17.03
CA HIS A 160 2.82 -4.69 17.37
C HIS A 160 2.07 -3.76 16.41
N ASP A 161 2.06 -4.05 15.09
CA ASP A 161 1.37 -3.23 14.08
C ASP A 161 -0.15 -3.20 14.31
N LEU A 162 -0.73 -4.31 14.81
CA LEU A 162 -2.15 -4.35 15.20
C LEU A 162 -2.45 -3.60 16.51
N ASN A 163 -1.52 -3.60 17.45
CA ASN A 163 -1.75 -3.12 18.80
C ASN A 163 -1.30 -1.67 19.02
N ARG A 164 -0.58 -1.07 18.08
CA ARG A 164 -0.14 0.31 18.22
C ARG A 164 -1.33 1.28 18.28
N LYS A 165 -1.20 2.29 19.12
CA LYS A 165 -2.23 3.31 19.35
C LYS A 165 -2.07 4.54 18.47
N LYS A 166 -0.84 4.80 18.01
CA LYS A 166 -0.48 5.95 17.18
C LYS A 166 0.48 5.52 16.08
N ARG A 167 0.52 6.28 14.99
CA ARG A 167 1.57 6.15 13.97
C ARG A 167 2.88 6.65 14.55
N THR A 168 4.00 6.06 14.10
CA THR A 168 5.32 6.54 14.49
C THR A 168 5.58 7.91 13.88
N GLU A 169 6.45 8.71 14.49
CA GLU A 169 6.83 10.02 13.93
C GLU A 169 7.35 9.89 12.49
N GLN A 170 8.12 8.85 12.20
CA GLN A 170 8.61 8.59 10.85
C GLN A 170 7.48 8.33 9.83
N GLU A 171 6.37 7.73 10.25
CA GLU A 171 5.20 7.48 9.39
C GLU A 171 4.33 8.71 9.19
N LYS A 172 4.43 9.72 10.05
CA LYS A 172 3.68 10.98 9.93
C LYS A 172 4.30 11.93 8.91
N PHE A 173 5.63 11.94 8.79
CA PHE A 173 6.36 12.83 7.89
C PHE A 173 6.67 12.23 6.51
N ASP A 174 6.34 10.98 6.30
CA ASP A 174 6.40 10.30 5.02
C ASP A 174 5.06 10.49 4.27
#